data_4bbc220384316b38a9d4508325a6fc66
#
_entry.id   4bbc220384316b38a9d4508325a6fc66
#
_cell.length_a   1.000
_cell.length_b   1.000
_cell.length_c   1.000
_cell.angle_alpha   90.00
_cell.angle_beta   90.00
_cell.angle_gamma   90.00
#
_symmetry.space_group_name_H-M   'P 1'
#
loop_
_entity.id
_entity.type
_entity.pdbx_description
1 polymer ?
#
loop_
_entity_poly.entity_id
_entity_poly.type
_entity_poly.pdbx_seq_one_letter_code
_entity_poly.pdbx_strand_id
1 'polypeptide(L)'
;MINTVKEFDTKEWVKVRSSLDGNQTFLSWTGSIYSFVPGEKKKRLFNIVGMSVSRCIANDDESWDFTSRELTYYLDPETGEILHKWENPWTGETVTVVHVANSPVEGHFKGKFPGQVNGEITTFVFDLFPTYPNSLATEERFKDYSPQETYQAAELFKLTVPTKELENLDTVTVSQMFIAWDRIGPWLPWMKMGDKAGNLIYSACGLKVKDFSELPQLLQDEINSRVPLYKNAPKSPLDDDMTSWTYFKKHFEAYLAGERFPIPEAEE
;
A
#
# COMPACT_ATOMS: atom_id res chain seq x y z
N MET A 1 9.04 29.52 13.32
CA MET A 1 7.57 29.52 13.09
C MET A 1 6.98 28.49 14.03
N ILE A 2 5.89 28.80 14.72
CA ILE A 2 5.23 27.87 15.64
C ILE A 2 4.32 26.99 14.77
N ASN A 3 4.56 25.67 14.80
CA ASN A 3 3.65 24.71 14.18
C ASN A 3 2.30 24.80 14.89
N THR A 4 1.25 25.06 14.15
CA THR A 4 -0.11 25.10 14.69
C THR A 4 -0.84 23.84 14.27
N VAL A 5 -1.40 23.11 15.22
CA VAL A 5 -2.31 21.99 14.91
C VAL A 5 -3.68 22.60 14.61
N LYS A 6 -4.24 22.25 13.47
CA LYS A 6 -5.58 22.65 13.01
C LYS A 6 -6.39 21.39 12.71
N GLU A 7 -7.67 21.43 13.09
CA GLU A 7 -8.64 20.39 12.73
C GLU A 7 -9.23 20.68 11.36
N PHE A 8 -9.18 19.69 10.48
CA PHE A 8 -9.76 19.69 9.15
C PHE A 8 -10.96 18.75 9.09
N ASP A 9 -11.95 19.10 8.30
CA ASP A 9 -13.16 18.29 8.11
C ASP A 9 -12.92 17.09 7.20
N THR A 10 -13.87 16.19 7.15
CA THR A 10 -13.87 15.04 6.25
C THR A 10 -13.69 15.46 4.79
N LYS A 11 -14.26 16.57 4.36
CA LYS A 11 -14.11 17.07 2.98
C LYS A 11 -12.67 17.44 2.63
N GLU A 12 -11.97 18.15 3.52
CA GLU A 12 -10.55 18.43 3.31
C GLU A 12 -9.71 17.16 3.28
N TRP A 13 -10.03 16.19 4.15
CA TRP A 13 -9.37 14.90 4.13
C TRP A 13 -9.60 14.14 2.83
N VAL A 14 -10.82 14.16 2.29
CA VAL A 14 -11.15 13.57 0.98
C VAL A 14 -10.35 14.21 -0.14
N LYS A 15 -10.16 15.54 -0.14
CA LYS A 15 -9.29 16.21 -1.13
C LYS A 15 -7.84 15.69 -1.09
N VAL A 16 -7.34 15.35 0.09
CA VAL A 16 -6.01 14.75 0.24
C VAL A 16 -5.97 13.34 -0.34
N ARG A 17 -6.94 12.51 0.05
CA ARG A 17 -6.95 11.07 -0.26
C ARG A 17 -7.46 10.74 -1.65
N SER A 18 -8.37 11.55 -2.19
CA SER A 18 -9.02 11.33 -3.48
C SER A 18 -9.59 12.63 -4.05
N SER A 19 -10.87 12.65 -4.42
CA SER A 19 -11.56 13.81 -4.96
C SER A 19 -13.02 13.89 -4.49
N LEU A 20 -13.52 15.11 -4.24
CA LEU A 20 -14.90 15.38 -3.81
C LEU A 20 -15.94 15.15 -4.92
N ASP A 21 -15.54 15.15 -6.18
CA ASP A 21 -16.43 14.94 -7.34
C ASP A 21 -16.61 13.45 -7.69
N GLY A 22 -16.08 12.54 -6.88
CA GLY A 22 -16.14 11.11 -7.10
C GLY A 22 -15.24 10.59 -8.21
N ASN A 23 -14.39 11.43 -8.81
CA ASN A 23 -13.40 10.99 -9.78
C ASN A 23 -12.28 10.20 -9.07
N GLN A 24 -11.71 9.25 -9.79
CA GLN A 24 -10.56 8.50 -9.27
C GLN A 24 -9.29 9.35 -9.29
N THR A 25 -8.39 9.05 -8.36
CA THR A 25 -7.07 9.67 -8.27
C THR A 25 -6.00 8.60 -8.12
N PHE A 26 -4.77 8.95 -8.46
CA PHE A 26 -3.64 8.04 -8.41
C PHE A 26 -2.61 8.51 -7.40
N LEU A 27 -2.02 7.58 -6.70
CA LEU A 27 -0.84 7.77 -5.86
C LEU A 27 0.23 6.81 -6.36
N SER A 28 1.45 7.31 -6.53
CA SER A 28 2.61 6.49 -6.89
C SER A 28 3.67 6.60 -5.80
N TRP A 29 4.38 5.50 -5.54
CA TRP A 29 5.50 5.47 -4.58
C TRP A 29 6.66 4.64 -5.06
N THR A 30 7.83 4.98 -4.54
CA THR A 30 9.05 4.18 -4.63
C THR A 30 9.72 4.10 -3.27
N GLY A 31 10.50 3.07 -3.07
CA GLY A 31 11.17 2.86 -1.78
C GLY A 31 12.08 1.65 -1.76
N SER A 32 12.46 1.26 -0.55
CA SER A 32 13.30 0.09 -0.32
C SER A 32 12.78 -0.71 0.87
N ILE A 33 13.07 -2.02 0.84
CA ILE A 33 12.75 -2.94 1.91
C ILE A 33 14.04 -3.53 2.46
N TYR A 34 14.14 -3.49 3.77
CA TYR A 34 15.30 -3.98 4.52
C TYR A 34 14.90 -5.10 5.47
N SER A 35 15.83 -6.02 5.71
CA SER A 35 15.71 -6.94 6.83
C SER A 35 16.15 -6.28 8.12
N PHE A 36 15.44 -6.56 9.21
CA PHE A 36 15.82 -6.22 10.58
C PHE A 36 15.81 -7.50 11.42
N VAL A 37 16.98 -8.13 11.52
CA VAL A 37 17.18 -9.42 12.18
C VAL A 37 18.08 -9.22 13.39
N PRO A 38 17.70 -9.73 14.59
CA PRO A 38 18.54 -9.61 15.78
C PRO A 38 19.96 -10.14 15.53
N GLY A 39 20.95 -9.31 15.83
CA GLY A 39 22.38 -9.67 15.69
C GLY A 39 22.94 -9.61 14.26
N GLU A 40 22.13 -9.34 13.25
CA GLU A 40 22.59 -9.19 11.87
C GLU A 40 22.70 -7.70 11.46
N LYS A 41 23.60 -7.42 10.51
CA LYS A 41 23.62 -6.14 9.81
C LYS A 41 22.39 -6.04 8.91
N LYS A 42 21.82 -4.84 8.79
CA LYS A 42 20.73 -4.59 7.84
C LYS A 42 21.12 -5.02 6.42
N LYS A 43 20.21 -5.66 5.71
CA LYS A 43 20.34 -5.95 4.28
C LYS A 43 19.20 -5.26 3.54
N ARG A 44 19.49 -4.56 2.46
CA ARG A 44 18.45 -4.13 1.52
C ARG A 44 18.09 -5.36 0.69
N LEU A 45 16.85 -5.78 0.79
CA LEU A 45 16.36 -6.97 0.11
C LEU A 45 15.76 -6.64 -1.26
N PHE A 46 14.98 -5.55 -1.30
CA PHE A 46 14.25 -5.13 -2.49
C PHE A 46 14.23 -3.61 -2.61
N ASN A 47 14.15 -3.11 -3.84
CA ASN A 47 13.50 -1.85 -4.12
C ASN A 47 12.02 -2.11 -4.39
N ILE A 48 11.20 -1.08 -4.29
CA ILE A 48 9.77 -1.17 -4.62
C ILE A 48 9.35 -0.01 -5.51
N VAL A 49 8.41 -0.29 -6.38
CA VAL A 49 7.61 0.69 -7.11
C VAL A 49 6.15 0.28 -7.00
N GLY A 50 5.30 1.20 -6.64
CA GLY A 50 3.89 0.90 -6.46
C GLY A 50 2.98 2.07 -6.77
N MET A 51 1.70 1.75 -6.80
CA MET A 51 0.63 2.72 -7.00
C MET A 51 -0.64 2.29 -6.28
N SER A 52 -1.50 3.27 -6.00
CA SER A 52 -2.92 3.03 -5.77
C SER A 52 -3.75 3.89 -6.70
N VAL A 53 -4.90 3.35 -7.12
CA VAL A 53 -5.98 4.11 -7.72
C VAL A 53 -7.14 4.10 -6.75
N SER A 54 -7.65 5.27 -6.39
CA SER A 54 -8.64 5.41 -5.32
C SER A 54 -9.79 6.32 -5.71
N ARG A 55 -10.92 6.15 -5.01
CA ARG A 55 -12.14 6.93 -5.14
C ARG A 55 -12.73 7.17 -3.76
N CYS A 56 -13.36 8.33 -3.57
CA CYS A 56 -14.22 8.59 -2.42
C CYS A 56 -15.67 8.76 -2.89
N ILE A 57 -16.60 8.22 -2.12
CA ILE A 57 -18.04 8.22 -2.40
C ILE A 57 -18.74 8.86 -1.21
N ALA A 58 -19.49 9.94 -1.47
CA ALA A 58 -20.22 10.66 -0.42
C ALA A 58 -21.42 9.86 0.06
N ASN A 59 -21.65 9.85 1.37
CA ASN A 59 -22.85 9.30 2.02
C ASN A 59 -23.78 10.42 2.49
N ASP A 60 -25.04 10.09 2.75
CA ASP A 60 -26.07 11.05 3.18
C ASP A 60 -25.81 11.64 4.57
N ASP A 61 -24.97 11.00 5.39
CA ASP A 61 -24.65 11.36 6.77
C ASP A 61 -23.35 12.16 6.91
N GLU A 62 -22.89 12.80 5.83
CA GLU A 62 -21.64 13.58 5.74
C GLU A 62 -20.36 12.74 5.88
N SER A 63 -20.47 11.42 5.91
CA SER A 63 -19.33 10.52 5.81
C SER A 63 -18.98 10.22 4.35
N TRP A 64 -17.81 9.60 4.13
CA TRP A 64 -17.33 9.20 2.82
C TRP A 64 -16.73 7.81 2.89
N ASP A 65 -17.14 6.97 1.97
CA ASP A 65 -16.48 5.69 1.76
C ASP A 65 -15.29 5.87 0.82
N PHE A 66 -14.18 5.27 1.18
CA PHE A 66 -12.97 5.23 0.37
C PHE A 66 -12.79 3.82 -0.16
N THR A 67 -12.54 3.69 -1.45
CA THR A 67 -12.21 2.42 -2.07
C THR A 67 -11.04 2.58 -3.01
N SER A 68 -10.15 1.59 -3.02
CA SER A 68 -8.94 1.63 -3.83
C SER A 68 -8.49 0.25 -4.29
N ARG A 69 -7.56 0.24 -5.24
CA ARG A 69 -6.73 -0.90 -5.61
C ARG A 69 -5.27 -0.53 -5.47
N GLU A 70 -4.48 -1.41 -4.93
CA GLU A 70 -3.06 -1.20 -4.68
C GLU A 70 -2.20 -2.25 -5.37
N LEU A 71 -1.16 -1.78 -6.05
CA LEU A 71 -0.20 -2.63 -6.75
C LEU A 71 1.22 -2.20 -6.34
N THR A 72 2.06 -3.17 -5.91
CA THR A 72 3.48 -2.89 -5.64
C THR A 72 4.34 -4.04 -6.15
N TYR A 73 5.31 -3.71 -6.98
CA TYR A 73 6.31 -4.64 -7.45
C TYR A 73 7.57 -4.58 -6.57
N TYR A 74 8.09 -5.75 -6.23
CA TYR A 74 9.42 -5.93 -5.64
C TYR A 74 10.43 -6.00 -6.76
N LEU A 75 11.46 -5.15 -6.70
CA LEU A 75 12.49 -5.03 -7.72
C LEU A 75 13.82 -5.49 -7.15
N ASP A 76 14.64 -6.05 -8.01
CA ASP A 76 16.03 -6.31 -7.70
C ASP A 76 16.74 -5.00 -7.31
N PRO A 77 17.43 -4.95 -6.16
CA PRO A 77 18.02 -3.70 -5.68
C PRO A 77 19.23 -3.23 -6.51
N GLU A 78 19.81 -4.07 -7.36
CA GLU A 78 20.98 -3.73 -8.18
C GLU A 78 20.58 -3.41 -9.62
N THR A 79 19.68 -4.21 -10.22
CA THR A 79 19.29 -4.05 -11.63
C THR A 79 18.04 -3.18 -11.79
N GLY A 80 17.17 -3.12 -10.77
CA GLY A 80 15.85 -2.44 -10.84
C GLY A 80 14.79 -3.24 -11.60
N GLU A 81 15.08 -4.47 -12.01
CA GLU A 81 14.14 -5.34 -12.71
C GLU A 81 13.10 -5.95 -11.75
N ILE A 82 11.92 -6.27 -12.26
CA ILE A 82 10.87 -6.96 -11.49
C ILE A 82 11.35 -8.36 -11.11
N LEU A 83 11.32 -8.68 -9.83
CA LEU A 83 11.68 -9.98 -9.32
C LEU A 83 10.53 -10.97 -9.50
N HIS A 84 10.77 -12.08 -10.22
CA HIS A 84 9.82 -13.19 -10.31
C HIS A 84 10.21 -14.36 -9.40
N LYS A 85 11.50 -14.48 -9.13
CA LYS A 85 12.08 -15.45 -8.20
C LYS A 85 13.06 -14.72 -7.30
N TRP A 86 13.22 -15.22 -6.08
CA TRP A 86 14.15 -14.67 -5.11
C TRP A 86 14.87 -15.80 -4.38
N GLU A 87 16.19 -15.72 -4.33
CA GLU A 87 17.01 -16.62 -3.55
C GLU A 87 17.04 -16.13 -2.10
N ASN A 88 16.43 -16.90 -1.21
CA ASN A 88 16.37 -16.55 0.20
C ASN A 88 17.77 -16.67 0.84
N PRO A 89 18.38 -15.56 1.30
CA PRO A 89 19.76 -15.59 1.80
C PRO A 89 19.93 -16.29 3.14
N TRP A 90 18.85 -16.72 3.79
CA TRP A 90 18.89 -17.44 5.06
C TRP A 90 18.63 -18.94 4.90
N THR A 91 17.83 -19.34 3.94
CA THR A 91 17.49 -20.75 3.69
C THR A 91 18.18 -21.32 2.48
N GLY A 92 18.66 -20.49 1.56
CA GLY A 92 19.21 -20.89 0.26
C GLY A 92 18.14 -21.38 -0.73
N GLU A 93 16.86 -21.35 -0.36
CA GLU A 93 15.77 -21.74 -1.25
C GLU A 93 15.46 -20.61 -2.25
N THR A 94 15.17 -20.97 -3.50
CA THR A 94 14.59 -20.05 -4.48
C THR A 94 13.08 -20.12 -4.41
N VAL A 95 12.45 -19.00 -4.08
CA VAL A 95 11.01 -18.89 -3.92
C VAL A 95 10.37 -18.00 -5.00
N THR A 96 9.10 -18.21 -5.29
CA THR A 96 8.32 -17.33 -6.16
C THR A 96 8.02 -16.02 -5.44
N VAL A 97 8.24 -14.90 -6.10
CA VAL A 97 7.90 -13.58 -5.54
C VAL A 97 6.42 -13.29 -5.77
N VAL A 98 5.70 -13.01 -4.67
CA VAL A 98 4.29 -12.59 -4.74
C VAL A 98 4.21 -11.10 -4.47
N HIS A 99 3.95 -10.34 -5.52
CA HIS A 99 3.80 -8.89 -5.45
C HIS A 99 2.53 -8.48 -4.72
N VAL A 100 2.48 -7.25 -4.20
CA VAL A 100 1.25 -6.70 -3.63
C VAL A 100 0.25 -6.46 -4.75
N ALA A 101 -0.95 -6.99 -4.60
CA ALA A 101 -2.06 -6.86 -5.54
C ALA A 101 -3.37 -6.87 -4.74
N ASN A 102 -3.58 -5.80 -3.97
CA ASN A 102 -4.73 -5.67 -3.10
C ASN A 102 -5.91 -5.05 -3.86
N SER A 103 -7.02 -5.75 -3.93
CA SER A 103 -8.27 -5.30 -4.54
C SER A 103 -9.46 -5.99 -3.86
N PRO A 104 -10.32 -5.23 -3.15
CA PRO A 104 -10.19 -3.81 -2.82
C PRO A 104 -9.31 -3.55 -1.58
N VAL A 105 -9.02 -2.25 -1.35
CA VAL A 105 -8.62 -1.70 -0.05
C VAL A 105 -9.59 -0.58 0.28
N GLU A 106 -10.24 -0.66 1.42
CA GLU A 106 -11.37 0.20 1.76
C GLU A 106 -11.14 0.99 3.05
N GLY A 107 -11.93 2.02 3.23
CA GLY A 107 -11.94 2.85 4.41
C GLY A 107 -13.22 3.68 4.51
N HIS A 108 -13.47 4.20 5.69
CA HIS A 108 -14.60 5.07 5.97
C HIS A 108 -14.12 6.33 6.66
N PHE A 109 -14.43 7.49 6.11
CA PHE A 109 -13.99 8.78 6.62
C PHE A 109 -15.16 9.57 7.22
N LYS A 110 -15.04 9.93 8.49
CA LYS A 110 -16.00 10.76 9.20
C LYS A 110 -15.32 11.48 10.35
N GLY A 111 -15.58 12.79 10.49
CA GLY A 111 -15.15 13.60 11.65
C GLY A 111 -14.03 14.57 11.32
N LYS A 112 -13.08 14.72 12.24
CA LYS A 112 -12.01 15.71 12.18
C LYS A 112 -10.66 15.03 12.05
N PHE A 113 -9.79 15.65 11.27
CA PHE A 113 -8.43 15.14 10.95
C PHE A 113 -7.42 16.21 11.36
N PRO A 114 -6.59 15.99 12.39
CA PRO A 114 -5.61 16.96 12.84
C PRO A 114 -4.48 17.10 11.84
N GLY A 115 -4.21 18.31 11.38
CA GLY A 115 -3.11 18.65 10.50
C GLY A 115 -2.15 19.64 11.14
N GLN A 116 -0.86 19.44 10.98
CA GLN A 116 0.18 20.35 11.41
C GLN A 116 0.43 21.38 10.31
N VAL A 117 -0.01 22.64 10.56
CA VAL A 117 0.21 23.74 9.62
C VAL A 117 1.54 24.41 9.89
N ASN A 118 2.39 24.47 8.87
CA ASN A 118 3.68 25.13 8.90
C ASN A 118 3.87 26.02 7.64
N GLY A 119 3.45 27.28 7.76
CA GLY A 119 3.47 28.23 6.65
C GLY A 119 2.49 27.79 5.55
N GLU A 120 3.01 27.53 4.37
CA GLU A 120 2.21 27.20 3.18
C GLU A 120 1.87 25.71 3.05
N ILE A 121 2.35 24.86 3.97
CA ILE A 121 2.12 23.43 3.94
C ILE A 121 1.36 22.95 5.19
N THR A 122 0.53 21.93 4.98
CA THR A 122 -0.14 21.15 6.02
C THR A 122 0.31 19.71 5.95
N THR A 123 0.73 19.14 7.08
CA THR A 123 1.13 17.73 7.19
C THR A 123 0.16 16.99 8.09
N PHE A 124 -0.47 15.95 7.56
CA PHE A 124 -1.22 14.97 8.33
C PHE A 124 -0.29 13.83 8.72
N VAL A 125 -0.27 13.51 10.00
CA VAL A 125 0.49 12.38 10.54
C VAL A 125 -0.51 11.41 11.11
N PHE A 126 -0.48 10.18 10.64
CA PHE A 126 -1.28 9.10 11.21
C PHE A 126 -0.53 7.78 11.16
N ASP A 127 -0.87 6.92 12.06
CA ASP A 127 -0.25 5.63 12.26
C ASP A 127 -1.33 4.55 12.36
N LEU A 128 -1.00 3.40 11.80
CA LEU A 128 -1.80 2.20 11.89
C LEU A 128 -0.97 1.13 12.59
N PHE A 129 -1.57 0.51 13.59
CA PHE A 129 -1.00 -0.64 14.29
C PHE A 129 -1.95 -1.84 14.15
N PRO A 130 -2.12 -2.39 12.93
CA PRO A 130 -3.02 -3.51 12.72
C PRO A 130 -2.56 -4.72 13.51
N THR A 131 -3.48 -5.30 14.27
CA THR A 131 -3.28 -6.52 15.04
C THR A 131 -4.55 -7.35 14.92
N TYR A 132 -4.43 -8.53 14.29
CA TYR A 132 -5.55 -9.43 14.06
C TYR A 132 -5.09 -10.89 13.92
N PRO A 133 -6.00 -11.87 14.04
CA PRO A 133 -5.67 -13.28 13.83
C PRO A 133 -5.09 -13.51 12.43
N ASN A 134 -3.96 -14.21 12.36
CA ASN A 134 -3.34 -14.54 11.09
C ASN A 134 -4.15 -15.61 10.35
N SER A 135 -4.69 -15.27 9.20
CA SER A 135 -5.53 -16.16 8.39
C SER A 135 -4.82 -17.41 7.86
N LEU A 136 -3.47 -17.42 7.88
CA LEU A 136 -2.65 -18.56 7.43
C LEU A 136 -2.33 -19.53 8.58
N ALA A 137 -2.25 -19.07 9.83
CA ALA A 137 -1.80 -19.87 10.96
C ALA A 137 -2.71 -21.04 11.31
N THR A 138 -3.97 -21.03 10.85
CA THR A 138 -4.96 -22.08 11.12
C THR A 138 -4.83 -23.31 10.25
N GLU A 139 -4.00 -23.27 9.19
CA GLU A 139 -3.84 -24.35 8.23
C GLU A 139 -2.39 -24.87 8.22
N GLU A 140 -2.18 -26.15 8.48
CA GLU A 140 -0.83 -26.78 8.56
C GLU A 140 0.03 -26.52 7.31
N ARG A 141 -0.60 -26.43 6.11
CA ARG A 141 0.12 -26.18 4.85
C ARG A 141 0.83 -24.83 4.80
N PHE A 142 0.49 -23.86 5.66
CA PHE A 142 1.11 -22.54 5.73
C PHE A 142 2.14 -22.37 6.85
N LYS A 143 2.43 -23.43 7.60
CA LYS A 143 3.31 -23.36 8.75
C LYS A 143 4.73 -22.86 8.45
N ASP A 144 5.27 -23.22 7.28
CA ASP A 144 6.59 -22.74 6.84
C ASP A 144 6.55 -21.32 6.29
N TYR A 145 5.36 -20.76 6.06
CA TYR A 145 5.15 -19.47 5.40
C TYR A 145 4.79 -18.36 6.37
N SER A 146 3.93 -18.62 7.33
CA SER A 146 3.49 -17.64 8.34
C SER A 146 2.89 -18.36 9.56
N PRO A 147 3.76 -18.88 10.45
CA PRO A 147 3.33 -19.72 11.59
C PRO A 147 2.75 -18.93 12.76
N GLN A 148 2.97 -17.62 12.84
CA GLN A 148 2.52 -16.81 13.97
C GLN A 148 0.98 -16.73 14.01
N GLU A 149 0.38 -16.95 15.17
CA GLU A 149 -1.07 -16.90 15.36
C GLU A 149 -1.67 -15.52 15.13
N THR A 150 -0.86 -14.46 15.35
CA THR A 150 -1.29 -13.08 15.22
C THR A 150 -0.44 -12.35 14.18
N TYR A 151 -1.11 -11.69 13.24
CA TYR A 151 -0.49 -10.67 12.41
C TYR A 151 -0.39 -9.37 13.19
N GLN A 152 0.78 -8.73 13.15
CA GLN A 152 1.01 -7.42 13.73
C GLN A 152 1.99 -6.63 12.87
N ALA A 153 1.67 -5.36 12.61
CA ALA A 153 2.55 -4.43 11.91
C ALA A 153 2.41 -3.02 12.48
N ALA A 154 3.35 -2.16 12.16
CA ALA A 154 3.27 -0.72 12.37
C ALA A 154 3.43 -0.02 11.02
N GLU A 155 2.53 0.90 10.69
CA GLU A 155 2.59 1.71 9.48
C GLU A 155 2.48 3.19 9.87
N LEU A 156 3.46 3.98 9.44
CA LEU A 156 3.62 5.38 9.81
C LEU A 156 3.52 6.23 8.57
N PHE A 157 2.51 7.09 8.51
CA PHE A 157 2.22 7.93 7.34
C PHE A 157 2.38 9.40 7.65
N LYS A 158 2.95 10.13 6.70
CA LYS A 158 3.00 11.59 6.68
C LYS A 158 2.57 12.06 5.30
N LEU A 159 1.41 12.72 5.24
CA LEU A 159 0.90 13.30 4.00
C LEU A 159 1.03 14.81 4.07
N THR A 160 1.77 15.38 3.13
CA THR A 160 2.04 16.83 3.09
C THR A 160 1.41 17.43 1.85
N VAL A 161 0.64 18.49 2.05
CA VAL A 161 -0.14 19.18 1.00
C VAL A 161 -0.02 20.69 1.11
N PRO A 162 -0.25 21.47 0.02
CA PRO A 162 -0.37 22.91 0.09
C PRO A 162 -1.62 23.32 0.90
N THR A 163 -1.43 24.09 1.97
CA THR A 163 -2.52 24.55 2.86
C THR A 163 -3.58 25.32 2.08
N LYS A 164 -3.16 26.20 1.14
CA LYS A 164 -4.06 27.00 0.33
C LYS A 164 -5.02 26.18 -0.53
N GLU A 165 -4.56 25.06 -1.11
CA GLU A 165 -5.44 24.18 -1.89
C GLU A 165 -6.41 23.41 -1.00
N LEU A 166 -5.93 23.00 0.17
CA LEU A 166 -6.75 22.29 1.15
C LEU A 166 -7.93 23.16 1.63
N GLU A 167 -7.68 24.43 1.92
CA GLU A 167 -8.67 25.38 2.43
C GLU A 167 -9.56 26.00 1.34
N ASN A 168 -9.18 25.89 0.07
CA ASN A 168 -9.97 26.47 -1.02
C ASN A 168 -11.25 25.65 -1.26
N LEU A 169 -12.41 26.27 -1.13
CA LEU A 169 -13.71 25.62 -1.29
C LEU A 169 -14.01 25.20 -2.73
N ASP A 170 -13.38 25.83 -3.72
CA ASP A 170 -13.54 25.49 -5.14
C ASP A 170 -12.64 24.32 -5.57
N THR A 171 -11.70 23.92 -4.73
CA THR A 171 -10.80 22.79 -5.01
C THR A 171 -11.48 21.48 -4.61
N VAL A 172 -11.66 20.58 -5.56
CA VAL A 172 -12.25 19.25 -5.31
C VAL A 172 -11.21 18.20 -4.92
N THR A 173 -9.95 18.40 -5.29
CA THR A 173 -8.81 17.53 -4.96
C THR A 173 -7.54 18.37 -4.91
N VAL A 174 -6.62 18.07 -3.99
CA VAL A 174 -5.31 18.75 -3.97
C VAL A 174 -4.48 18.31 -5.18
N SER A 175 -3.85 19.27 -5.85
CA SER A 175 -3.04 19.02 -7.04
C SER A 175 -1.71 18.33 -6.71
N GLN A 176 -1.21 18.54 -5.49
CA GLN A 176 0.05 17.98 -5.00
C GLN A 176 -0.15 17.42 -3.59
N MET A 177 0.20 16.16 -3.42
CA MET A 177 0.31 15.53 -2.11
C MET A 177 1.54 14.65 -2.13
N PHE A 178 2.42 14.86 -1.15
CA PHE A 178 3.58 14.02 -0.91
C PHE A 178 3.29 13.10 0.27
N ILE A 179 3.68 11.84 0.13
CA ILE A 179 3.59 10.85 1.20
C ILE A 179 4.97 10.33 1.56
N ALA A 180 5.28 10.27 2.85
CA ALA A 180 6.31 9.40 3.39
C ALA A 180 5.61 8.28 4.16
N TRP A 181 6.04 7.05 3.90
CA TRP A 181 5.49 5.85 4.50
C TRP A 181 6.61 4.93 4.95
N ASP A 182 6.57 4.59 6.23
CA ASP A 182 7.43 3.58 6.81
C ASP A 182 6.56 2.45 7.38
N ARG A 183 6.98 1.20 7.18
CA ARG A 183 6.29 0.04 7.73
C ARG A 183 7.29 -0.90 8.38
N ILE A 184 6.96 -1.38 9.57
CA ILE A 184 7.64 -2.48 10.24
C ILE A 184 6.64 -3.63 10.34
N GLY A 185 6.97 -4.77 9.80
CA GLY A 185 6.06 -5.92 9.79
C GLY A 185 6.76 -7.25 9.68
N PRO A 186 6.01 -8.34 9.83
CA PRO A 186 6.55 -9.69 9.73
C PRO A 186 7.09 -9.97 8.33
N TRP A 187 7.81 -11.06 8.20
CA TRP A 187 8.21 -11.63 6.91
C TRP A 187 6.97 -11.87 6.04
N LEU A 188 7.08 -11.56 4.75
CA LEU A 188 6.00 -11.88 3.81
C LEU A 188 5.88 -13.40 3.68
N PRO A 189 4.66 -13.96 3.61
CA PRO A 189 4.48 -15.41 3.56
C PRO A 189 5.28 -16.09 2.45
N TRP A 190 5.30 -15.51 1.25
CA TRP A 190 6.02 -16.07 0.11
C TRP A 190 7.54 -16.19 0.31
N MET A 191 8.12 -15.46 1.28
CA MET A 191 9.56 -15.56 1.60
C MET A 191 9.92 -16.86 2.30
N LYS A 192 8.94 -17.61 2.81
CA LYS A 192 9.12 -18.92 3.45
C LYS A 192 10.15 -18.89 4.58
N MET A 193 9.95 -17.97 5.53
CA MET A 193 10.88 -17.73 6.63
C MET A 193 10.59 -18.57 7.87
N GLY A 194 9.46 -19.30 7.90
CA GLY A 194 9.06 -20.09 9.07
C GLY A 194 8.98 -19.23 10.33
N ASP A 195 9.61 -19.69 11.40
CA ASP A 195 9.68 -19.03 12.71
C ASP A 195 10.95 -18.15 12.88
N LYS A 196 11.68 -17.86 11.79
CA LYS A 196 12.88 -17.01 11.87
C LYS A 196 12.56 -15.65 12.47
N ALA A 197 13.24 -15.34 13.57
CA ALA A 197 13.12 -14.02 14.22
C ALA A 197 13.59 -12.90 13.28
N GLY A 198 12.83 -11.81 13.26
CA GLY A 198 13.13 -10.61 12.47
C GLY A 198 11.90 -10.00 11.84
N ASN A 199 12.08 -8.83 11.25
CA ASN A 199 11.05 -8.05 10.60
C ASN A 199 11.54 -7.48 9.27
N LEU A 200 10.61 -7.07 8.43
CA LEU A 200 10.84 -6.21 7.29
C LEU A 200 10.62 -4.75 7.69
N ILE A 201 11.51 -3.87 7.26
CA ILE A 201 11.34 -2.43 7.31
C ILE A 201 11.19 -1.92 5.89
N TYR A 202 10.06 -1.28 5.63
CA TYR A 202 9.77 -0.55 4.40
C TYR A 202 10.03 0.93 4.67
N SER A 203 10.64 1.59 3.72
CA SER A 203 10.76 3.05 3.73
C SER A 203 10.53 3.55 2.32
N ALA A 204 9.46 4.31 2.14
CA ALA A 204 9.00 4.76 0.84
C ALA A 204 8.53 6.21 0.87
N CYS A 205 8.66 6.85 -0.29
CA CYS A 205 8.07 8.13 -0.56
C CYS A 205 7.22 8.06 -1.82
N GLY A 206 6.18 8.86 -1.86
CA GLY A 206 5.28 8.90 -3.02
C GLY A 206 4.66 10.26 -3.22
N LEU A 207 3.90 10.36 -4.28
CA LEU A 207 3.17 11.56 -4.62
C LEU A 207 1.85 11.22 -5.30
N LYS A 208 0.87 12.07 -5.11
CA LYS A 208 -0.36 12.06 -5.87
C LYS A 208 -0.07 12.52 -7.29
N VAL A 209 -0.53 11.76 -8.27
CA VAL A 209 -0.40 12.09 -9.69
C VAL A 209 -1.77 12.32 -10.29
N LYS A 210 -1.83 13.10 -11.35
CA LYS A 210 -3.07 13.57 -11.93
C LYS A 210 -3.86 12.44 -12.60
N ASP A 211 -3.16 11.60 -13.34
CA ASP A 211 -3.78 10.51 -14.09
C ASP A 211 -2.83 9.33 -14.28
N PHE A 212 -3.34 8.27 -14.88
CA PHE A 212 -2.62 7.03 -15.14
C PHE A 212 -1.33 7.23 -15.96
N SER A 213 -1.29 8.20 -16.88
CA SER A 213 -0.13 8.43 -17.75
C SER A 213 1.07 9.03 -17.02
N GLU A 214 0.88 9.57 -15.82
CA GLU A 214 1.95 10.10 -14.97
C GLU A 214 2.59 9.05 -14.04
N LEU A 215 2.03 7.83 -14.02
CA LEU A 215 2.65 6.71 -13.28
C LEU A 215 4.00 6.33 -13.92
N PRO A 216 4.93 5.75 -13.16
CA PRO A 216 6.15 5.15 -13.70
C PRO A 216 5.85 4.19 -14.86
N GLN A 217 6.66 4.25 -15.93
CA GLN A 217 6.43 3.47 -17.16
C GLN A 217 6.29 1.98 -16.88
N LEU A 218 7.10 1.43 -15.96
CA LEU A 218 7.01 0.02 -15.55
C LEU A 218 5.60 -0.35 -15.07
N LEU A 219 4.96 0.51 -14.26
CA LEU A 219 3.59 0.28 -13.77
C LEU A 219 2.57 0.39 -14.90
N GLN A 220 2.72 1.38 -15.79
CA GLN A 220 1.83 1.50 -16.95
C GLN A 220 1.90 0.26 -17.84
N ASP A 221 3.10 -0.26 -18.13
CA ASP A 221 3.30 -1.43 -18.98
C ASP A 221 2.72 -2.69 -18.36
N GLU A 222 2.98 -2.96 -17.08
CA GLU A 222 2.45 -4.11 -16.37
C GLU A 222 0.91 -4.06 -16.25
N ILE A 223 0.36 -2.89 -15.92
CA ILE A 223 -1.08 -2.71 -15.80
C ILE A 223 -1.76 -2.89 -17.17
N ASN A 224 -1.26 -2.24 -18.22
CA ASN A 224 -1.87 -2.36 -19.53
C ASN A 224 -1.79 -3.77 -20.12
N SER A 225 -0.70 -4.51 -19.84
CA SER A 225 -0.46 -5.82 -20.47
C SER A 225 -0.95 -7.02 -19.66
N ARG A 226 -1.00 -6.90 -18.33
CA ARG A 226 -1.21 -8.08 -17.46
C ARG A 226 -2.32 -7.93 -16.43
N VAL A 227 -2.44 -6.76 -15.81
CA VAL A 227 -3.36 -6.57 -14.68
C VAL A 227 -4.22 -5.31 -14.87
N PRO A 228 -5.02 -5.23 -15.95
CA PRO A 228 -5.78 -4.03 -16.31
C PRO A 228 -6.79 -3.60 -15.25
N LEU A 229 -7.20 -4.50 -14.36
CA LEU A 229 -8.05 -4.21 -13.20
C LEU A 229 -7.53 -3.02 -12.38
N TYR A 230 -6.20 -2.88 -12.23
CA TYR A 230 -5.56 -1.82 -11.43
C TYR A 230 -5.51 -0.45 -12.12
N LYS A 231 -6.11 -0.33 -13.31
CA LYS A 231 -6.27 0.97 -13.99
C LYS A 231 -7.43 1.79 -13.43
N ASN A 232 -8.40 1.13 -12.81
CA ASN A 232 -9.61 1.76 -12.30
C ASN A 232 -9.84 1.45 -10.82
N ALA A 233 -10.25 2.46 -10.05
CA ALA A 233 -10.75 2.25 -8.70
C ALA A 233 -12.13 1.55 -8.75
N PRO A 234 -12.48 0.73 -7.72
CA PRO A 234 -13.83 0.22 -7.59
C PRO A 234 -14.85 1.36 -7.64
N LYS A 235 -16.03 1.11 -8.20
CA LYS A 235 -17.10 2.12 -8.32
C LYS A 235 -17.93 2.25 -7.04
N SER A 236 -17.90 1.24 -6.22
CA SER A 236 -18.58 1.15 -4.91
C SER A 236 -17.74 0.29 -3.98
N PRO A 237 -17.94 0.39 -2.65
CA PRO A 237 -17.35 -0.56 -1.71
C PRO A 237 -17.66 -2.01 -2.10
N LEU A 238 -16.71 -2.89 -1.87
CA LEU A 238 -16.79 -4.34 -2.06
C LEU A 238 -16.73 -5.01 -0.68
N ASP A 239 -17.11 -6.28 -0.58
CA ASP A 239 -17.42 -6.89 0.72
C ASP A 239 -16.20 -7.12 1.65
N ASP A 240 -14.98 -7.34 1.12
CA ASP A 240 -13.81 -7.71 1.92
C ASP A 240 -12.50 -7.07 1.43
N ASP A 241 -11.75 -6.48 2.33
CA ASP A 241 -10.39 -5.99 2.08
C ASP A 241 -9.43 -7.12 1.70
N MET A 242 -8.69 -6.91 0.62
CA MET A 242 -7.59 -7.80 0.24
C MET A 242 -6.29 -7.35 0.91
N THR A 243 -5.62 -8.27 1.57
CA THR A 243 -4.27 -8.08 2.13
C THR A 243 -3.26 -9.00 1.45
N SER A 244 -1.97 -8.73 1.59
CA SER A 244 -0.93 -9.64 1.07
C SER A 244 -1.05 -11.07 1.64
N TRP A 245 -1.60 -11.26 2.85
CA TRP A 245 -1.84 -12.57 3.46
C TRP A 245 -3.01 -13.30 2.83
N THR A 246 -4.15 -12.61 2.67
CA THR A 246 -5.33 -13.20 2.04
C THR A 246 -5.10 -13.42 0.54
N TYR A 247 -4.37 -12.54 -0.13
CA TYR A 247 -3.95 -12.71 -1.51
C TYR A 247 -3.04 -13.94 -1.68
N PHE A 248 -2.03 -14.11 -0.82
CA PHE A 248 -1.18 -15.30 -0.82
C PHE A 248 -1.98 -16.58 -0.60
N LYS A 249 -2.91 -16.57 0.36
CA LYS A 249 -3.81 -17.71 0.63
C LYS A 249 -4.66 -18.07 -0.60
N LYS A 250 -5.27 -17.08 -1.23
CA LYS A 250 -6.10 -17.22 -2.43
C LYS A 250 -5.33 -17.85 -3.59
N HIS A 251 -4.09 -17.45 -3.78
CA HIS A 251 -3.25 -17.86 -4.92
C HIS A 251 -2.13 -18.83 -4.58
N PHE A 252 -2.28 -19.60 -3.49
CA PHE A 252 -1.22 -20.48 -3.01
C PHE A 252 -0.81 -21.55 -4.00
N GLU A 253 -1.76 -22.15 -4.74
CA GLU A 253 -1.46 -23.16 -5.76
C GLU A 253 -0.66 -22.55 -6.93
N ALA A 254 -0.98 -21.34 -7.36
CA ALA A 254 -0.21 -20.61 -8.37
C ALA A 254 1.20 -20.30 -7.88
N TYR A 255 1.36 -19.96 -6.58
CA TYR A 255 2.66 -19.79 -5.97
C TYR A 255 3.50 -21.08 -6.01
N LEU A 256 2.92 -22.21 -5.63
CA LEU A 256 3.59 -23.53 -5.69
C LEU A 256 3.95 -23.93 -7.13
N ALA A 257 3.09 -23.61 -8.09
CA ALA A 257 3.36 -23.85 -9.52
C ALA A 257 4.45 -22.92 -10.09
N GLY A 258 4.83 -21.88 -9.32
CA GLY A 258 5.86 -20.93 -9.76
C GLY A 258 5.37 -19.95 -10.82
N GLU A 259 4.05 -19.66 -10.84
CA GLU A 259 3.44 -18.73 -11.76
C GLU A 259 3.95 -17.30 -11.56
N ARG A 260 3.81 -16.48 -12.58
CA ARG A 260 4.19 -15.07 -12.53
C ARG A 260 3.10 -14.25 -11.83
N PHE A 261 3.47 -13.59 -10.75
CA PHE A 261 2.59 -12.66 -10.01
C PHE A 261 2.73 -11.20 -10.53
N PRO A 262 1.69 -10.37 -10.30
CA PRO A 262 0.35 -10.72 -9.84
C PRO A 262 -0.38 -11.65 -10.81
N ILE A 263 -1.31 -12.46 -10.27
CA ILE A 263 -2.20 -13.27 -11.10
C ILE A 263 -3.24 -12.33 -11.73
N PRO A 264 -3.43 -12.37 -13.07
CA PRO A 264 -4.46 -11.56 -13.73
C PRO A 264 -5.86 -11.92 -13.24
N GLU A 265 -6.63 -10.90 -12.88
CA GLU A 265 -8.04 -11.04 -12.53
C GLU A 265 -8.89 -10.36 -13.62
N ALA A 266 -10.10 -10.88 -13.86
CA ALA A 266 -11.01 -10.29 -14.81
C ALA A 266 -11.48 -8.91 -14.34
N GLU A 267 -11.71 -7.98 -15.26
CA GLU A 267 -12.43 -6.75 -14.96
C GLU A 267 -13.88 -7.11 -14.55
N GLU A 268 -14.39 -6.46 -13.50
CA GLU A 268 -15.77 -6.57 -13.03
C GLU A 268 -16.75 -5.84 -13.96
#